data_c948ecf9029990f3a5155211638afc8c
#
_entry.id   c948ecf9029990f3a5155211638afc8c
#
_cell.length_a   1.000
_cell.length_b   1.000
_cell.length_c   1.000
_cell.angle_alpha   90.00
_cell.angle_beta   90.00
_cell.angle_gamma   90.00
#
_symmetry.space_group_name_H-M   'P 1'
#
loop_
_entity.id
_entity.type
_entity.pdbx_description
1 polymer ?
#
loop_
_entity_poly.entity_id
_entity_poly.type
_entity_poly.pdbx_seq_one_letter_code
_entity_poly.pdbx_strand_id
1 'polypeptide(L)'
;MADTGVLLIKSLDKGFVIHGDTIKILQNRFAMMYLRRNLHHSVSGADIVIEDVTDINTIMSHVSVLAKYGKCEIHFDENVSEEIKAFEDREQSFAEFSKKAKDIRENHPVVSEFEDFKESLVKNMQTRRLYTLQMLSAYHMAFAQNACNFSVPGAGKTSIVYGAYAYLKHLPESNPKHVDKLLIIGPLSSFGPWEHEYQECFGRKVESMRLIGGLSKEKKSLYLHGIDTCELTIASY
;
A
#
# COMPACT_ATOMS: atom_id res chain seq x y z
N MET A 1 -32.68 -20.40 -26.24
CA MET A 1 -31.58 -19.87 -25.47
C MET A 1 -32.17 -18.92 -24.44
N ALA A 2 -31.89 -19.07 -23.16
CA ALA A 2 -32.42 -18.14 -22.17
C ALA A 2 -31.70 -16.78 -22.40
N ASP A 3 -32.49 -15.74 -22.55
CA ASP A 3 -32.01 -14.37 -22.76
C ASP A 3 -31.22 -13.94 -21.53
N THR A 4 -29.88 -13.93 -21.63
CA THR A 4 -28.97 -13.50 -20.55
C THR A 4 -29.06 -11.97 -20.50
N GLY A 5 -29.52 -11.41 -19.38
CA GLY A 5 -29.58 -9.97 -19.20
C GLY A 5 -28.18 -9.36 -18.99
N VAL A 6 -28.11 -8.05 -19.11
CA VAL A 6 -26.89 -7.29 -18.91
C VAL A 6 -27.10 -6.25 -17.80
N LEU A 7 -26.17 -6.21 -16.84
CA LEU A 7 -26.09 -5.20 -15.79
C LEU A 7 -24.87 -4.33 -16.04
N LEU A 8 -25.04 -3.01 -16.07
CA LEU A 8 -23.95 -2.05 -16.15
C LEU A 8 -23.77 -1.37 -14.80
N ILE A 9 -22.59 -1.47 -14.24
CA ILE A 9 -22.23 -0.89 -12.94
C ILE A 9 -21.47 0.41 -13.19
N LYS A 10 -21.93 1.48 -12.54
CA LYS A 10 -21.27 2.80 -12.57
C LYS A 10 -20.98 3.30 -11.16
N SER A 11 -19.87 3.97 -11.00
CA SER A 11 -19.49 4.62 -9.74
C SER A 11 -20.25 5.93 -9.56
N LEU A 12 -20.57 6.25 -8.32
CA LEU A 12 -21.13 7.53 -7.85
C LEU A 12 -20.23 8.10 -6.77
N ASP A 13 -20.39 9.39 -6.42
CA ASP A 13 -19.61 10.04 -5.36
C ASP A 13 -19.69 9.32 -4.01
N LYS A 14 -20.82 8.67 -3.72
CA LYS A 14 -21.03 7.90 -2.48
C LYS A 14 -21.76 6.58 -2.74
N GLY A 15 -21.21 5.76 -3.59
CA GLY A 15 -21.78 4.44 -3.88
C GLY A 15 -21.74 4.06 -5.35
N PHE A 16 -22.68 3.22 -5.76
CA PHE A 16 -22.74 2.68 -7.11
C PHE A 16 -24.17 2.64 -7.63
N VAL A 17 -24.33 2.66 -8.93
CA VAL A 17 -25.62 2.44 -9.57
C VAL A 17 -25.55 1.24 -10.53
N ILE A 18 -26.57 0.40 -10.47
CA ILE A 18 -26.74 -0.75 -11.36
C ILE A 18 -27.81 -0.39 -12.36
N HIS A 19 -27.44 -0.33 -13.64
CA HIS A 19 -28.30 -0.09 -14.78
C HIS A 19 -28.55 -1.38 -15.57
N GLY A 20 -29.49 -1.34 -16.51
CA GLY A 20 -29.74 -2.39 -17.48
C GLY A 20 -30.89 -3.30 -17.10
N ASP A 21 -30.73 -4.62 -17.21
CA ASP A 21 -31.80 -5.60 -16.97
C ASP A 21 -32.10 -5.84 -15.47
N THR A 22 -32.10 -4.78 -14.70
CA THR A 22 -32.36 -4.78 -13.24
C THR A 22 -33.74 -5.33 -12.87
N ILE A 23 -34.70 -5.27 -13.78
CA ILE A 23 -36.03 -5.88 -13.62
C ILE A 23 -35.92 -7.37 -13.25
N LYS A 24 -34.94 -8.09 -13.85
CA LYS A 24 -34.69 -9.50 -13.53
C LYS A 24 -34.26 -9.71 -12.06
N ILE A 25 -33.59 -8.70 -11.47
CA ILE A 25 -33.21 -8.69 -10.06
C ILE A 25 -34.42 -8.29 -9.19
N LEU A 26 -35.10 -7.21 -9.55
CA LEU A 26 -36.19 -6.63 -8.78
C LEU A 26 -37.42 -7.57 -8.69
N GLN A 27 -37.64 -8.39 -9.70
CA GLN A 27 -38.69 -9.41 -9.70
C GLN A 27 -38.27 -10.73 -9.05
N ASN A 28 -36.96 -10.95 -8.82
CA ASN A 28 -36.49 -12.15 -8.16
C ASN A 28 -36.56 -12.02 -6.64
N ARG A 29 -37.38 -12.83 -6.01
CA ARG A 29 -37.61 -12.80 -4.55
C ARG A 29 -36.30 -12.96 -3.73
N PHE A 30 -35.41 -13.84 -4.17
CA PHE A 30 -34.13 -14.08 -3.44
C PHE A 30 -33.16 -12.93 -3.63
N ALA A 31 -33.07 -12.34 -4.83
CA ALA A 31 -32.25 -11.17 -5.09
C ALA A 31 -32.73 -9.97 -4.26
N MET A 32 -34.04 -9.73 -4.20
CA MET A 32 -34.61 -8.64 -3.39
C MET A 32 -34.42 -8.86 -1.89
N MET A 33 -34.50 -10.09 -1.43
CA MET A 33 -34.21 -10.42 -0.02
C MET A 33 -32.73 -10.18 0.29
N TYR A 34 -31.85 -10.54 -0.63
CA TYR A 34 -30.42 -10.28 -0.51
C TYR A 34 -30.10 -8.79 -0.47
N LEU A 35 -30.65 -7.99 -1.39
CA LEU A 35 -30.49 -6.55 -1.43
C LEU A 35 -30.91 -5.90 -0.10
N ARG A 36 -32.12 -6.19 0.38
CA ARG A 36 -32.65 -5.62 1.63
C ARG A 36 -31.86 -5.98 2.87
N ARG A 37 -31.22 -7.15 2.87
CA ARG A 37 -30.46 -7.61 4.03
C ARG A 37 -29.04 -7.08 4.09
N ASN A 38 -28.42 -6.88 2.93
CA ASN A 38 -26.97 -6.66 2.86
C ASN A 38 -26.57 -5.26 2.34
N LEU A 39 -27.50 -4.51 1.73
CA LEU A 39 -27.16 -3.26 1.07
C LEU A 39 -28.19 -2.18 1.37
N HIS A 40 -27.71 -1.01 1.73
CA HIS A 40 -28.50 0.21 1.69
C HIS A 40 -28.73 0.58 0.22
N HIS A 41 -29.95 0.52 -0.23
CA HIS A 41 -30.29 0.75 -1.63
C HIS A 41 -31.61 1.48 -1.80
N SER A 42 -31.70 2.22 -2.89
CA SER A 42 -32.92 2.80 -3.41
C SER A 42 -33.15 2.36 -4.86
N VAL A 43 -34.39 2.42 -5.31
CA VAL A 43 -34.75 2.07 -6.70
C VAL A 43 -35.30 3.35 -7.33
N SER A 44 -34.65 3.78 -8.41
CA SER A 44 -35.04 4.95 -9.21
C SER A 44 -35.37 4.52 -10.65
N GLY A 45 -36.66 4.38 -10.94
CA GLY A 45 -37.08 3.79 -12.22
C GLY A 45 -36.70 2.31 -12.34
N ALA A 46 -35.84 2.00 -13.29
CA ALA A 46 -35.27 0.67 -13.48
C ALA A 46 -33.90 0.51 -12.78
N ASP A 47 -33.30 1.57 -12.24
CA ASP A 47 -31.97 1.56 -11.69
C ASP A 47 -31.98 1.20 -10.20
N ILE A 48 -30.98 0.45 -9.75
CA ILE A 48 -30.75 0.17 -8.35
C ILE A 48 -29.53 1.00 -7.91
N VAL A 49 -29.77 1.95 -7.02
CA VAL A 49 -28.73 2.79 -6.43
C VAL A 49 -28.31 2.17 -5.11
N ILE A 50 -27.04 1.90 -4.95
CA ILE A 50 -26.41 1.34 -3.73
C ILE A 50 -25.66 2.49 -3.07
N GLU A 51 -26.05 2.80 -1.83
CA GLU A 51 -25.50 3.86 -1.03
C GLU A 51 -24.51 3.30 0.01
N ASP A 52 -23.60 4.16 0.50
CA ASP A 52 -22.66 3.85 1.59
C ASP A 52 -21.66 2.70 1.29
N VAL A 53 -21.53 2.26 0.05
CA VAL A 53 -20.50 1.32 -0.39
C VAL A 53 -19.57 2.03 -1.35
N THR A 54 -18.33 2.28 -0.93
CA THR A 54 -17.29 2.94 -1.75
C THR A 54 -16.17 1.99 -2.14
N ASP A 55 -16.12 0.81 -1.54
CA ASP A 55 -15.11 -0.20 -1.84
C ASP A 55 -15.55 -1.09 -3.02
N ILE A 56 -14.70 -1.11 -4.06
CA ILE A 56 -14.97 -1.84 -5.31
C ILE A 56 -15.12 -3.36 -5.10
N ASN A 57 -14.36 -3.96 -4.20
CA ASN A 57 -14.45 -5.40 -3.95
C ASN A 57 -15.76 -5.77 -3.29
N THR A 58 -16.18 -4.96 -2.33
CA THR A 58 -17.45 -5.15 -1.65
C THR A 58 -18.59 -5.09 -2.66
N ILE A 59 -18.62 -4.08 -3.54
CA ILE A 59 -19.67 -3.99 -4.56
C ILE A 59 -19.60 -5.13 -5.57
N MET A 60 -18.41 -5.53 -6.04
CA MET A 60 -18.25 -6.66 -6.96
C MET A 60 -18.79 -7.97 -6.36
N SER A 61 -18.52 -8.23 -5.08
CA SER A 61 -19.03 -9.42 -4.40
C SER A 61 -20.57 -9.44 -4.37
N HIS A 62 -21.18 -8.31 -4.04
CA HIS A 62 -22.63 -8.17 -3.97
C HIS A 62 -23.29 -8.25 -5.35
N VAL A 63 -22.76 -7.54 -6.33
CA VAL A 63 -23.27 -7.54 -7.70
C VAL A 63 -23.15 -8.93 -8.34
N SER A 64 -22.08 -9.67 -8.07
CA SER A 64 -21.92 -11.06 -8.52
C SER A 64 -23.01 -11.98 -8.01
N VAL A 65 -23.44 -11.81 -6.77
CA VAL A 65 -24.57 -12.58 -6.20
C VAL A 65 -25.90 -12.18 -6.85
N LEU A 66 -26.13 -10.87 -7.04
CA LEU A 66 -27.34 -10.37 -7.69
C LEU A 66 -27.45 -10.83 -9.15
N ALA A 67 -26.33 -10.77 -9.89
CA ALA A 67 -26.25 -11.22 -11.27
C ALA A 67 -26.56 -12.72 -11.41
N LYS A 68 -26.11 -13.55 -10.48
CA LYS A 68 -26.48 -14.99 -10.45
C LYS A 68 -27.99 -15.18 -10.29
N TYR A 69 -28.63 -14.43 -9.39
CA TYR A 69 -30.08 -14.53 -9.20
C TYR A 69 -30.86 -14.00 -10.41
N GLY A 70 -30.38 -12.92 -11.05
CA GLY A 70 -31.01 -12.34 -12.24
C GLY A 70 -30.67 -13.06 -13.54
N LYS A 71 -29.70 -14.00 -13.54
CA LYS A 71 -29.09 -14.58 -14.75
C LYS A 71 -28.60 -13.52 -15.72
N CYS A 72 -27.82 -12.56 -15.18
CA CYS A 72 -27.28 -11.43 -15.93
C CYS A 72 -25.75 -11.53 -16.01
N GLU A 73 -25.21 -10.98 -17.08
CA GLU A 73 -23.79 -10.66 -17.20
C GLU A 73 -23.53 -9.28 -16.59
N ILE A 74 -22.32 -9.09 -16.06
CA ILE A 74 -21.91 -7.84 -15.42
C ILE A 74 -20.95 -7.13 -16.34
N HIS A 75 -21.25 -5.87 -16.64
CA HIS A 75 -20.36 -4.95 -17.31
C HIS A 75 -20.08 -3.76 -16.40
N PHE A 76 -18.92 -3.14 -16.56
CA PHE A 76 -18.50 -1.99 -15.79
C PHE A 76 -18.32 -0.81 -16.74
N ASP A 77 -18.62 0.39 -16.31
CA ASP A 77 -18.22 1.58 -17.07
C ASP A 77 -16.70 1.79 -17.03
N GLU A 78 -16.20 2.75 -17.80
CA GLU A 78 -14.76 2.99 -17.91
C GLU A 78 -14.12 3.30 -16.57
N ASN A 79 -14.75 4.15 -15.74
CA ASN A 79 -14.22 4.55 -14.43
C ASN A 79 -14.09 3.35 -13.49
N VAL A 80 -15.15 2.54 -13.38
CA VAL A 80 -15.16 1.34 -12.54
C VAL A 80 -14.17 0.30 -13.08
N SER A 81 -14.04 0.17 -14.40
CA SER A 81 -13.08 -0.75 -15.01
C SER A 81 -11.64 -0.35 -14.73
N GLU A 82 -11.32 0.95 -14.73
CA GLU A 82 -10.00 1.45 -14.35
C GLU A 82 -9.69 1.23 -12.87
N GLU A 83 -10.68 1.44 -11.99
CA GLU A 83 -10.53 1.16 -10.55
C GLU A 83 -10.29 -0.33 -10.27
N ILE A 84 -11.02 -1.23 -10.95
CA ILE A 84 -10.83 -2.69 -10.85
C ILE A 84 -9.42 -3.05 -11.29
N LYS A 85 -9.00 -2.56 -12.46
CA LYS A 85 -7.66 -2.84 -12.97
C LYS A 85 -6.57 -2.33 -12.03
N ALA A 86 -6.70 -1.11 -11.53
CA ALA A 86 -5.75 -0.54 -10.56
C ALA A 86 -5.72 -1.33 -9.23
N PHE A 87 -6.83 -1.94 -8.86
CA PHE A 87 -6.88 -2.82 -7.69
C PHE A 87 -6.17 -4.15 -7.98
N GLU A 88 -6.49 -4.81 -9.10
CA GLU A 88 -5.85 -6.08 -9.52
C GLU A 88 -4.34 -5.91 -9.66
N ASP A 89 -3.86 -4.82 -10.27
CA ASP A 89 -2.44 -4.51 -10.42
C ASP A 89 -1.77 -4.35 -9.04
N ARG A 90 -2.45 -3.73 -8.07
CA ARG A 90 -1.95 -3.61 -6.68
C ARG A 90 -1.88 -4.95 -5.97
N GLU A 91 -2.91 -5.78 -6.09
CA GLU A 91 -2.95 -7.13 -5.48
C GLU A 91 -1.85 -8.01 -6.08
N GLN A 92 -1.66 -7.98 -7.40
CA GLN A 92 -0.61 -8.73 -8.08
C GLN A 92 0.77 -8.25 -7.62
N SER A 93 1.01 -6.94 -7.59
CA SER A 93 2.26 -6.37 -7.10
C SER A 93 2.53 -6.78 -5.65
N PHE A 94 1.51 -6.75 -4.79
CA PHE A 94 1.62 -7.20 -3.40
C PHE A 94 1.98 -8.69 -3.30
N ALA A 95 1.34 -9.54 -4.10
CA ALA A 95 1.64 -10.97 -4.13
C ALA A 95 3.08 -11.25 -4.58
N GLU A 96 3.57 -10.55 -5.60
CA GLU A 96 4.96 -10.65 -6.08
C GLU A 96 5.96 -10.20 -5.01
N PHE A 97 5.72 -9.07 -4.35
CA PHE A 97 6.55 -8.59 -3.25
C PHE A 97 6.55 -9.56 -2.07
N SER A 98 5.38 -10.10 -1.71
CA SER A 98 5.25 -11.06 -0.61
C SER A 98 6.00 -12.36 -0.89
N LYS A 99 5.92 -12.87 -2.13
CA LYS A 99 6.69 -14.03 -2.57
C LYS A 99 8.18 -13.77 -2.48
N LYS A 100 8.65 -12.65 -3.05
CA LYS A 100 10.06 -12.27 -3.02
C LYS A 100 10.59 -12.10 -1.59
N ALA A 101 9.81 -11.45 -0.72
CA ALA A 101 10.15 -11.31 0.70
C ALA A 101 10.26 -12.66 1.42
N LYS A 102 9.38 -13.62 1.06
CA LYS A 102 9.44 -14.98 1.58
C LYS A 102 10.70 -15.71 1.11
N ASP A 103 11.02 -15.65 -0.18
CA ASP A 103 12.21 -16.29 -0.77
C ASP A 103 13.50 -15.75 -0.11
N ILE A 104 13.60 -14.43 0.11
CA ILE A 104 14.73 -13.82 0.81
C ILE A 104 14.83 -14.35 2.25
N ARG A 105 13.72 -14.42 2.97
CA ARG A 105 13.68 -14.92 4.35
C ARG A 105 14.08 -16.40 4.47
N GLU A 106 13.77 -17.17 3.45
CA GLU A 106 14.10 -18.61 3.36
C GLU A 106 15.52 -18.86 2.78
N ASN A 107 16.36 -17.82 2.66
CA ASN A 107 17.71 -17.86 2.08
C ASN A 107 17.74 -18.27 0.60
N HIS A 108 16.73 -17.91 -0.16
CA HIS A 108 16.69 -18.08 -1.61
C HIS A 108 16.65 -16.71 -2.35
N PRO A 109 17.55 -15.75 -2.03
CA PRO A 109 17.58 -14.48 -2.73
C PRO A 109 18.03 -14.67 -4.19
N VAL A 110 17.60 -13.77 -5.06
CA VAL A 110 18.18 -13.65 -6.39
C VAL A 110 19.62 -13.15 -6.23
N VAL A 111 20.59 -13.97 -6.54
CA VAL A 111 22.03 -13.73 -6.27
C VAL A 111 22.50 -12.41 -6.88
N SER A 112 22.17 -12.14 -8.14
CA SER A 112 22.55 -10.89 -8.82
C SER A 112 21.99 -9.65 -8.12
N GLU A 113 20.71 -9.65 -7.76
CA GLU A 113 20.10 -8.52 -7.04
C GLU A 113 20.70 -8.29 -5.65
N PHE A 114 21.10 -9.37 -4.98
CA PHE A 114 21.74 -9.26 -3.67
C PHE A 114 23.17 -8.70 -3.79
N GLU A 115 23.90 -9.08 -4.85
CA GLU A 115 25.23 -8.49 -5.12
C GLU A 115 25.11 -7.00 -5.46
N ASP A 116 24.16 -6.60 -6.32
CA ASP A 116 23.88 -5.19 -6.64
C ASP A 116 23.51 -4.40 -5.37
N PHE A 117 22.71 -5.00 -4.49
CA PHE A 117 22.39 -4.41 -3.20
C PHE A 117 23.63 -4.20 -2.34
N LYS A 118 24.50 -5.19 -2.23
CA LYS A 118 25.76 -5.11 -1.47
C LYS A 118 26.68 -4.02 -2.03
N GLU A 119 26.86 -3.97 -3.33
CA GLU A 119 27.68 -2.95 -3.99
C GLU A 119 27.13 -1.55 -3.73
N SER A 120 25.80 -1.38 -3.80
CA SER A 120 25.14 -0.12 -3.47
C SER A 120 25.39 0.28 -2.01
N LEU A 121 25.32 -0.64 -1.06
CA LEU A 121 25.62 -0.35 0.33
C LEU A 121 27.09 0.09 0.55
N VAL A 122 28.03 -0.61 -0.08
CA VAL A 122 29.46 -0.25 0.02
C VAL A 122 29.70 1.15 -0.51
N LYS A 123 29.01 1.55 -1.57
CA LYS A 123 29.13 2.88 -2.18
C LYS A 123 28.47 3.97 -1.34
N ASN A 124 27.33 3.70 -0.76
CA ASN A 124 26.42 4.71 -0.20
C ASN A 124 26.42 4.77 1.34
N MET A 125 26.88 3.73 2.03
CA MET A 125 27.13 3.72 3.48
C MET A 125 28.64 3.72 3.74
N GLN A 126 29.27 4.86 3.68
CA GLN A 126 30.75 4.97 3.64
C GLN A 126 31.41 4.69 4.98
N THR A 127 30.76 4.97 6.08
CA THR A 127 31.37 4.91 7.43
C THR A 127 30.96 3.69 8.25
N ARG A 128 29.82 3.08 7.94
CA ARG A 128 29.33 1.88 8.64
C ARG A 128 29.10 0.72 7.68
N ARG A 129 29.61 -0.44 8.05
CA ARG A 129 29.34 -1.69 7.34
C ARG A 129 28.33 -2.53 8.13
N LEU A 130 27.31 -3.03 7.45
CA LEU A 130 26.36 -3.95 8.03
C LEU A 130 26.96 -5.35 8.14
N TYR A 131 26.72 -6.03 9.26
CA TYR A 131 26.99 -7.46 9.39
C TYR A 131 26.07 -8.27 8.47
N THR A 132 26.43 -9.52 8.16
CA THR A 132 25.69 -10.36 7.22
C THR A 132 24.20 -10.45 7.52
N LEU A 133 23.81 -10.68 8.78
CA LEU A 133 22.39 -10.75 9.16
C LEU A 133 21.68 -9.40 9.07
N GLN A 134 22.37 -8.30 9.37
CA GLN A 134 21.82 -6.95 9.18
C GLN A 134 21.62 -6.65 7.70
N MET A 135 22.57 -7.06 6.86
CA MET A 135 22.51 -6.87 5.41
C MET A 135 21.35 -7.66 4.79
N LEU A 136 21.15 -8.91 5.18
CA LEU A 136 19.99 -9.72 4.75
C LEU A 136 18.67 -9.10 5.21
N SER A 137 18.63 -8.57 6.44
CA SER A 137 17.43 -7.90 6.96
C SER A 137 17.15 -6.59 6.22
N ALA A 138 18.17 -5.81 5.89
CA ALA A 138 18.05 -4.59 5.10
C ALA A 138 17.62 -4.89 3.65
N TYR A 139 18.17 -5.94 3.06
CA TYR A 139 17.76 -6.42 1.73
C TYR A 139 16.29 -6.84 1.73
N HIS A 140 15.87 -7.67 2.68
CA HIS A 140 14.46 -8.04 2.83
C HIS A 140 13.56 -6.79 2.95
N MET A 141 13.95 -5.82 3.78
CA MET A 141 13.20 -4.59 3.98
C MET A 141 13.10 -3.74 2.70
N ALA A 142 14.16 -3.64 1.91
CA ALA A 142 14.19 -2.90 0.66
C ALA A 142 13.32 -3.52 -0.44
N PHE A 143 13.16 -4.84 -0.43
CA PHE A 143 12.43 -5.57 -1.47
C PHE A 143 11.01 -5.97 -1.06
N ALA A 144 10.68 -5.96 0.23
CA ALA A 144 9.31 -6.14 0.71
C ALA A 144 8.52 -4.83 0.62
N GLN A 145 7.24 -4.91 0.31
CA GLN A 145 6.35 -3.74 0.35
C GLN A 145 6.11 -3.30 1.81
N ASN A 146 5.93 -4.27 2.69
CA ASN A 146 5.82 -4.08 4.13
C ASN A 146 6.71 -5.10 4.83
N ALA A 147 7.55 -4.66 5.76
CA ALA A 147 8.46 -5.51 6.49
C ALA A 147 8.37 -5.25 8.00
N CYS A 148 8.38 -6.34 8.77
CA CYS A 148 8.51 -6.29 10.22
C CYS A 148 9.88 -6.83 10.63
N ASN A 149 10.59 -6.09 11.50
CA ASN A 149 11.88 -6.50 12.04
C ASN A 149 11.75 -6.80 13.54
N PHE A 150 11.67 -8.08 13.88
CA PHE A 150 11.56 -8.59 15.25
C PHE A 150 12.91 -9.00 15.86
N SER A 151 14.02 -8.53 15.31
CA SER A 151 15.33 -8.83 15.89
C SER A 151 15.46 -8.29 17.33
N VAL A 152 16.31 -8.94 18.11
CA VAL A 152 16.52 -8.61 19.53
C VAL A 152 17.00 -7.16 19.73
N PRO A 153 16.81 -6.56 20.93
CA PRO A 153 17.45 -5.30 21.28
C PRO A 153 18.96 -5.35 21.03
N GLY A 154 19.54 -4.28 20.49
CA GLY A 154 20.97 -4.24 20.17
C GLY A 154 21.37 -4.85 18.82
N ALA A 155 20.48 -5.50 18.08
CA ALA A 155 20.77 -6.06 16.76
C ALA A 155 21.09 -5.02 15.65
N GLY A 156 21.00 -3.72 15.95
CA GLY A 156 21.25 -2.65 15.00
C GLY A 156 20.08 -2.39 14.03
N LYS A 157 18.84 -2.45 14.55
CA LYS A 157 17.64 -2.21 13.74
C LYS A 157 17.68 -0.89 12.97
N THR A 158 18.20 0.17 13.58
CA THR A 158 18.32 1.49 12.97
C THR A 158 19.27 1.46 11.77
N SER A 159 20.44 0.81 11.93
CA SER A 159 21.40 0.61 10.82
C SER A 159 20.79 -0.22 9.69
N ILE A 160 19.95 -1.21 10.02
CA ILE A 160 19.23 -2.04 9.03
C ILE A 160 18.28 -1.16 8.20
N VAL A 161 17.51 -0.28 8.85
CA VAL A 161 16.61 0.66 8.14
C VAL A 161 17.42 1.60 7.26
N TYR A 162 18.52 2.15 7.75
CA TYR A 162 19.39 3.01 6.94
C TYR A 162 20.06 2.26 5.78
N GLY A 163 20.35 0.97 5.93
CA GLY A 163 20.81 0.13 4.82
C GLY A 163 19.76 0.00 3.71
N ALA A 164 18.52 -0.30 4.07
CA ALA A 164 17.42 -0.33 3.11
C ALA A 164 17.22 1.05 2.44
N TYR A 165 17.22 2.13 3.22
CA TYR A 165 17.10 3.49 2.72
C TYR A 165 18.24 3.87 1.79
N ALA A 166 19.50 3.55 2.14
CA ALA A 166 20.65 3.82 1.30
C ALA A 166 20.55 3.18 -0.10
N TYR A 167 20.03 1.97 -0.17
CA TYR A 167 19.77 1.31 -1.45
C TYR A 167 18.64 2.00 -2.21
N LEU A 168 17.49 2.19 -1.59
CA LEU A 168 16.28 2.71 -2.23
C LEU A 168 16.47 4.15 -2.74
N LYS A 169 17.18 4.99 -2.00
CA LYS A 169 17.49 6.36 -2.38
C LYS A 169 18.36 6.47 -3.63
N HIS A 170 19.22 5.49 -3.88
CA HIS A 170 20.12 5.50 -5.02
C HIS A 170 19.63 4.71 -6.22
N LEU A 171 18.38 4.22 -6.17
CA LEU A 171 17.70 3.74 -7.35
C LEU A 171 17.43 4.90 -8.33
N PRO A 172 17.32 4.63 -9.63
CA PRO A 172 16.87 5.65 -10.59
C PRO A 172 15.51 6.26 -10.17
N GLU A 173 15.31 7.54 -10.37
CA GLU A 173 14.04 8.23 -10.07
C GLU A 173 12.82 7.59 -10.79
N SER A 174 13.06 6.97 -11.95
CA SER A 174 12.03 6.22 -12.68
C SER A 174 11.66 4.89 -12.02
N ASN A 175 12.42 4.42 -11.02
CA ASN A 175 12.12 3.18 -10.32
C ASN A 175 11.02 3.42 -9.30
N PRO A 176 9.91 2.65 -9.31
CA PRO A 176 8.78 2.85 -8.39
C PRO A 176 9.14 2.65 -6.91
N LYS A 177 10.32 2.09 -6.62
CA LYS A 177 10.84 1.91 -5.25
C LYS A 177 11.81 3.03 -4.83
N HIS A 178 12.11 3.98 -5.69
CA HIS A 178 12.95 5.11 -5.32
C HIS A 178 12.31 5.91 -4.19
N VAL A 179 13.11 6.29 -3.21
CA VAL A 179 12.66 7.11 -2.07
C VAL A 179 13.69 8.21 -1.77
N ASP A 180 13.23 9.45 -1.67
CA ASP A 180 14.07 10.59 -1.35
C ASP A 180 14.17 10.85 0.16
N LYS A 181 13.16 10.47 0.91
CA LYS A 181 12.95 10.90 2.29
C LYS A 181 12.54 9.73 3.19
N LEU A 182 12.90 9.87 4.46
CA LEU A 182 12.58 8.89 5.49
C LEU A 182 11.74 9.54 6.58
N LEU A 183 10.56 8.98 6.86
CA LEU A 183 9.72 9.34 7.98
C LEU A 183 9.82 8.27 9.06
N ILE A 184 10.25 8.68 10.25
CA ILE A 184 10.32 7.85 11.46
C ILE A 184 9.21 8.27 12.42
N ILE A 185 8.46 7.32 12.93
CA ILE A 185 7.47 7.56 13.98
C ILE A 185 7.89 6.75 15.22
N GLY A 186 8.13 7.44 16.31
CA GLY A 186 8.63 6.80 17.53
C GLY A 186 8.56 7.69 18.77
N PRO A 187 9.01 7.18 19.93
CA PRO A 187 9.06 7.95 21.16
C PRO A 187 10.10 9.09 21.05
N LEU A 188 9.89 10.16 21.81
CA LEU A 188 10.82 11.32 21.84
C LEU A 188 12.27 10.91 22.12
N SER A 189 12.48 9.90 22.96
CA SER A 189 13.81 9.38 23.29
C SER A 189 14.55 8.75 22.11
N SER A 190 13.86 8.42 21.02
CA SER A 190 14.46 7.83 19.82
C SER A 190 15.04 8.86 18.84
N PHE A 191 14.71 10.14 18.98
CA PHE A 191 15.07 11.16 17.98
C PHE A 191 16.59 11.32 17.85
N GLY A 192 17.28 11.58 18.97
CA GLY A 192 18.74 11.67 18.98
C GLY A 192 19.44 10.40 18.46
N PRO A 193 19.06 9.20 18.94
CA PRO A 193 19.58 7.94 18.41
C PRO A 193 19.42 7.78 16.88
N TRP A 194 18.28 8.15 16.28
CA TRP A 194 18.11 8.08 14.84
C TRP A 194 19.04 9.03 14.08
N GLU A 195 19.16 10.28 14.53
CA GLU A 195 20.06 11.26 13.92
C GLU A 195 21.54 10.89 14.08
N HIS A 196 21.92 10.40 15.24
CA HIS A 196 23.28 9.93 15.49
C HIS A 196 23.63 8.74 14.61
N GLU A 197 22.76 7.74 14.53
CA GLU A 197 22.98 6.58 13.66
C GLU A 197 23.01 6.93 12.18
N TYR A 198 22.24 7.96 11.77
CA TYR A 198 22.34 8.49 10.41
C TYR A 198 23.78 8.98 10.13
N GLN A 199 24.35 9.77 11.03
CA GLN A 199 25.73 10.26 10.90
C GLN A 199 26.73 9.10 10.89
N GLU A 200 26.53 8.09 11.72
CA GLU A 200 27.38 6.88 11.74
C GLU A 200 27.29 6.07 10.45
N CYS A 201 26.14 6.02 9.79
CA CYS A 201 25.95 5.28 8.54
C CYS A 201 26.48 6.03 7.31
N PHE A 202 26.27 7.36 7.26
CA PHE A 202 26.51 8.15 6.05
C PHE A 202 27.68 9.13 6.15
N GLY A 203 28.34 9.21 7.31
CA GLY A 203 29.51 10.10 7.53
C GLY A 203 29.16 11.58 7.51
N ARG A 204 27.91 11.96 7.50
CA ARG A 204 27.42 13.35 7.49
C ARG A 204 26.26 13.55 8.45
N LYS A 205 26.14 14.75 8.99
CA LYS A 205 24.95 15.14 9.76
C LYS A 205 23.76 15.29 8.81
N VAL A 206 22.60 14.87 9.28
CA VAL A 206 21.34 15.06 8.57
C VAL A 206 20.66 16.35 9.07
N GLU A 207 20.09 17.09 8.15
CA GLU A 207 19.08 18.09 8.48
C GLU A 207 17.76 17.35 8.71
N SER A 208 17.34 17.27 9.98
CA SER A 208 16.14 16.54 10.37
C SER A 208 15.03 17.49 10.79
N MET A 209 13.80 17.16 10.39
CA MET A 209 12.60 17.80 10.93
C MET A 209 12.07 16.99 12.11
N ARG A 210 11.95 17.62 13.27
CA ARG A 210 11.40 17.00 14.48
C ARG A 210 9.97 17.48 14.73
N LEU A 211 9.00 16.58 14.62
CA LEU A 211 7.60 16.84 14.89
C LEU A 211 7.24 16.41 16.32
N ILE A 212 7.37 17.35 17.25
CA ILE A 212 7.21 17.13 18.69
C ILE A 212 5.94 17.81 19.19
N GLY A 213 5.15 17.10 20.01
CA GLY A 213 3.92 17.66 20.60
C GLY A 213 2.81 17.91 19.58
N GLY A 214 1.74 18.59 20.02
CA GLY A 214 0.62 18.94 19.16
C GLY A 214 -0.31 17.78 18.76
N LEU A 215 -1.39 18.11 18.09
CA LEU A 215 -2.32 17.12 17.56
C LEU A 215 -1.78 16.47 16.28
N SER A 216 -2.18 15.23 16.02
CA SER A 216 -1.78 14.48 14.80
C SER A 216 -2.07 15.26 13.50
N LYS A 217 -3.16 16.04 13.48
CA LYS A 217 -3.53 16.90 12.36
C LYS A 217 -2.51 18.02 12.13
N GLU A 218 -1.99 18.62 13.20
CA GLU A 218 -0.98 19.68 13.14
C GLU A 218 0.36 19.13 12.65
N LYS A 219 0.77 17.97 13.18
CA LYS A 219 1.99 17.27 12.73
C LYS A 219 1.92 16.91 11.26
N LYS A 220 0.76 16.41 10.81
CA LYS A 220 0.54 16.10 9.40
C LYS A 220 0.65 17.35 8.53
N SER A 221 0.07 18.48 8.96
CA SER A 221 0.18 19.74 8.25
C SER A 221 1.63 20.23 8.16
N LEU A 222 2.37 20.21 9.26
CA LEU A 222 3.79 20.57 9.29
C LEU A 222 4.64 19.66 8.40
N TYR A 223 4.38 18.35 8.41
CA TYR A 223 5.04 17.40 7.53
C TYR A 223 4.82 17.73 6.06
N LEU A 224 3.57 17.97 5.67
CA LEU A 224 3.22 18.26 4.28
C LEU A 224 3.83 19.58 3.77
N HIS A 225 3.97 20.59 4.65
CA HIS A 225 4.61 21.86 4.29
C HIS A 225 6.15 21.77 4.28
N GLY A 226 6.74 20.92 5.10
CA GLY A 226 8.20 20.76 5.22
C GLY A 226 8.78 19.63 4.38
N ILE A 227 7.96 18.94 3.59
CA ILE A 227 8.38 17.73 2.88
C ILE A 227 9.53 17.98 1.91
N ASP A 228 9.68 19.18 1.38
CA ASP A 228 10.71 19.50 0.39
C ASP A 228 12.05 19.92 0.99
N THR A 229 12.13 20.12 2.31
CA THR A 229 13.29 20.71 2.96
C THR A 229 14.18 19.71 3.68
N CYS A 230 13.66 18.58 4.16
CA CYS A 230 14.38 17.64 5.02
C CYS A 230 14.37 16.22 4.48
N GLU A 231 15.53 15.57 4.49
CA GLU A 231 15.70 14.17 4.13
C GLU A 231 15.14 13.22 5.21
N LEU A 232 15.27 13.61 6.49
CA LEU A 232 14.80 12.82 7.63
C LEU A 232 13.75 13.62 8.41
N THR A 233 12.59 13.04 8.58
CA THR A 233 11.55 13.55 9.49
C THR A 233 11.31 12.54 10.61
N ILE A 234 11.33 13.02 11.87
CA ILE A 234 11.05 12.18 13.03
C ILE A 234 9.86 12.76 13.79
N ALA A 235 8.81 11.97 13.94
CA ALA A 235 7.57 12.35 14.62
C ALA A 235 7.35 11.52 15.89
N SER A 236 6.87 12.16 16.96
CA SER A 236 6.34 11.44 18.13
C SER A 236 4.92 10.97 17.87
N TYR A 237 4.56 9.81 18.40
CA TYR A 237 3.15 9.38 18.49
C TYR A 237 2.43 10.04 19.65
#